data_0263436959899cd9326b0c42dd6552de
#
_entry.id   0263436959899cd9326b0c42dd6552de
#
_cell.length_a   1.000
_cell.length_b   1.000
_cell.length_c   1.000
_cell.angle_alpha   90.00
_cell.angle_beta   90.00
_cell.angle_gamma   90.00
#
_symmetry.space_group_name_H-M   'P 1'
#
loop_
_entity.id
_entity.type
_entity.pdbx_description
1 polymer ?
#
loop_
_entity_poly.entity_id
_entity_poly.type
_entity_poly.pdbx_seq_one_letter_code
_entity_poly.pdbx_strand_id
1 'polypeptide(L)'
;MRAKKLLATLMATTMIFGTTMSVYATEISTPDASGAFTSTVEGDSTIATPTIKITVPTDVSLTIDPYKINEKGQIVSEDKFIKNESNVPVSVGMGLYATKKTDECDITLATAALKGTETTKSVFAYADVVSSDDGQSATHSGTFDSKSVSQFALAYGTAEKHTTKANMITLAKGSENATYAAYNFQGAVTTKNAKAWTDKDVLTVTVVFTFTPVLAD
;
A
#
# COMPACT_ATOMS: atom_id res chain seq x y z
N MET A 1 28.21 -25.04 11.69
CA MET A 1 28.24 -23.57 11.55
C MET A 1 26.80 -23.10 11.38
N ARG A 2 26.34 -22.25 12.27
CA ARG A 2 24.93 -21.80 12.27
C ARG A 2 24.76 -20.68 11.23
N ALA A 3 24.01 -20.95 10.16
CA ALA A 3 23.60 -19.94 9.21
C ALA A 3 22.68 -18.94 9.93
N LYS A 4 23.17 -17.72 10.17
CA LYS A 4 22.34 -16.62 10.64
C LYS A 4 21.47 -16.18 9.49
N LYS A 5 20.17 -16.52 9.56
CA LYS A 5 19.16 -15.92 8.68
C LYS A 5 19.07 -14.44 9.03
N LEU A 6 19.74 -13.60 8.27
CA LEU A 6 19.48 -12.17 8.32
C LEU A 6 18.17 -11.90 7.60
N LEU A 7 17.11 -11.73 8.38
CA LEU A 7 15.86 -11.19 7.91
C LEU A 7 16.08 -9.68 7.69
N ALA A 8 16.34 -9.28 6.46
CA ALA A 8 16.36 -7.86 6.11
C ALA A 8 14.90 -7.36 6.11
N THR A 9 14.41 -6.97 7.29
CA THR A 9 13.18 -6.22 7.40
C THR A 9 13.52 -4.78 7.02
N LEU A 10 13.33 -4.44 5.76
CA LEU A 10 13.39 -3.06 5.33
C LEU A 10 12.13 -2.37 5.89
N MET A 11 12.28 -1.66 6.99
CA MET A 11 11.22 -0.77 7.47
C MET A 11 11.13 0.39 6.48
N ALA A 12 10.14 0.29 5.59
CA ALA A 12 9.76 1.41 4.77
C ALA A 12 9.36 2.58 5.69
N THR A 13 9.84 3.74 5.37
CA THR A 13 9.62 4.98 6.09
C THR A 13 8.13 5.18 6.36
N THR A 14 7.76 5.28 7.62
CA THR A 14 6.39 5.64 8.04
C THR A 14 6.13 7.05 7.56
N MET A 15 5.26 7.21 6.58
CA MET A 15 4.88 8.52 6.07
C MET A 15 3.64 9.00 6.81
N ILE A 16 3.80 10.04 7.60
CA ILE A 16 2.72 10.75 8.28
C ILE A 16 2.30 11.88 7.35
N PHE A 17 1.06 11.86 6.91
CA PHE A 17 0.51 12.88 6.00
C PHE A 17 -0.36 13.88 6.76
N GLY A 18 0.08 15.09 6.72
CA GLY A 18 -0.72 16.27 6.98
C GLY A 18 -0.29 17.36 6.01
N THR A 19 -1.21 17.83 5.19
CA THR A 19 -1.11 18.97 4.26
C THR A 19 -0.15 18.81 3.08
N THR A 20 -0.68 19.07 1.90
CA THR A 20 -0.02 19.29 0.59
C THR A 20 1.49 19.57 0.66
N MET A 21 2.30 18.55 0.56
CA MET A 21 3.71 18.68 0.22
C MET A 21 3.99 17.79 -0.99
N SER A 22 4.49 18.43 -2.05
CA SER A 22 5.06 17.70 -3.18
C SER A 22 6.30 16.96 -2.69
N VAL A 23 6.18 15.66 -2.53
CA VAL A 23 7.29 14.82 -2.13
C VAL A 23 7.70 13.96 -3.32
N TYR A 24 8.98 13.96 -3.61
CA TYR A 24 9.57 13.20 -4.71
C TYR A 24 9.56 11.70 -4.39
N ALA A 25 9.47 10.87 -5.41
CA ALA A 25 9.62 9.42 -5.25
C ALA A 25 10.96 9.10 -4.60
N THR A 26 10.94 8.26 -3.56
CA THR A 26 12.17 7.82 -2.88
C THR A 26 12.59 6.48 -3.43
N GLU A 27 13.80 6.43 -3.93
CA GLU A 27 14.47 5.19 -4.30
C GLU A 27 15.03 4.53 -3.03
N ILE A 28 14.65 3.28 -2.79
CA ILE A 28 15.21 2.47 -1.71
C ILE A 28 16.11 1.41 -2.35
N SER A 29 17.40 1.53 -2.17
CA SER A 29 18.37 0.53 -2.57
C SER A 29 19.06 -0.06 -1.35
N THR A 30 19.06 -1.37 -1.21
CA THR A 30 19.91 -2.07 -0.24
C THR A 30 20.98 -2.84 -1.00
N PRO A 31 22.25 -2.54 -0.78
CA PRO A 31 23.31 -3.45 -1.14
C PRO A 31 23.21 -4.66 -0.19
N ASP A 32 23.22 -5.86 -0.71
CA ASP A 32 23.18 -7.12 0.04
C ASP A 32 21.85 -7.46 0.72
N ALA A 33 20.82 -7.82 -0.06
CA ALA A 33 19.86 -8.78 0.43
C ALA A 33 20.58 -10.13 0.48
N SER A 34 21.28 -10.37 1.57
CA SER A 34 22.29 -11.40 1.68
C SER A 34 21.68 -12.80 1.67
N GLY A 35 21.84 -13.47 0.60
CA GLY A 35 22.15 -14.86 0.57
C GLY A 35 23.48 -15.02 -0.16
N ALA A 36 24.60 -14.91 0.54
CA ALA A 36 25.88 -15.24 -0.04
C ALA A 36 25.87 -16.75 -0.36
N PHE A 37 25.53 -17.08 -1.59
CA PHE A 37 25.72 -18.42 -2.13
C PHE A 37 27.17 -18.52 -2.58
N THR A 38 28.01 -19.15 -1.80
CA THR A 38 29.32 -19.59 -2.23
C THR A 38 29.14 -20.94 -2.92
N SER A 39 28.97 -20.93 -4.21
CA SER A 39 29.10 -22.14 -5.02
C SER A 39 30.53 -22.21 -5.51
N THR A 40 31.29 -23.16 -5.03
CA THR A 40 32.58 -23.54 -5.61
C THR A 40 32.28 -24.46 -6.79
N VAL A 41 32.05 -23.87 -7.95
CA VAL A 41 32.07 -24.59 -9.21
C VAL A 41 33.41 -24.21 -9.85
N GLU A 42 34.25 -25.23 -10.14
CA GLU A 42 35.46 -25.03 -10.93
C GLU A 42 35.09 -24.61 -12.37
N GLY A 43 35.15 -23.32 -12.60
CA GLY A 43 34.80 -22.66 -13.85
C GLY A 43 34.21 -21.29 -13.56
N ASP A 44 34.54 -20.28 -14.36
CA ASP A 44 34.16 -18.87 -14.21
C ASP A 44 32.66 -18.57 -14.25
N SER A 45 31.89 -19.06 -13.31
CA SER A 45 30.51 -18.65 -13.15
C SER A 45 30.40 -17.65 -11.98
N THR A 46 30.15 -16.40 -12.30
CA THR A 46 29.74 -15.39 -11.32
C THR A 46 28.27 -15.57 -11.02
N ILE A 47 27.94 -15.89 -9.78
CA ILE A 47 26.55 -15.87 -9.32
C ILE A 47 26.21 -14.41 -8.97
N ALA A 48 25.22 -13.86 -9.64
CA ALA A 48 24.76 -12.52 -9.34
C ALA A 48 24.11 -12.50 -7.94
N THR A 49 24.57 -11.63 -7.08
CA THR A 49 23.96 -11.40 -5.77
C THR A 49 22.59 -10.76 -5.98
N PRO A 50 21.54 -11.23 -5.28
CA PRO A 50 20.23 -10.55 -5.30
C PRO A 50 20.38 -9.12 -4.80
N THR A 51 19.94 -8.17 -5.59
CA THR A 51 19.91 -6.74 -5.24
C THR A 51 18.47 -6.28 -5.22
N ILE A 52 18.03 -5.71 -4.11
CA ILE A 52 16.71 -5.12 -3.98
C ILE A 52 16.79 -3.63 -4.24
N LYS A 53 16.03 -3.17 -5.22
CA LYS A 53 15.87 -1.77 -5.57
C LYS A 53 14.40 -1.52 -5.92
N ILE A 54 13.70 -0.79 -5.05
CA ILE A 54 12.27 -0.51 -5.17
C ILE A 54 12.05 0.99 -5.12
N THR A 55 11.29 1.50 -6.06
CA THR A 55 10.77 2.87 -6.01
C THR A 55 9.35 2.83 -5.47
N VAL A 56 9.08 3.60 -4.41
CA VAL A 56 7.77 3.70 -3.78
C VAL A 56 7.26 5.14 -3.82
N PRO A 57 5.93 5.35 -3.91
CA PRO A 57 5.37 6.69 -3.78
C PRO A 57 5.57 7.20 -2.36
N THR A 58 5.74 8.51 -2.24
CA THR A 58 5.99 9.20 -0.97
C THR A 58 4.76 9.93 -0.45
N ASP A 59 3.65 9.87 -1.18
CA ASP A 59 2.38 10.47 -0.81
C ASP A 59 1.24 9.47 -0.90
N VAL A 60 0.21 9.72 -0.10
CA VAL A 60 -1.09 9.04 -0.19
C VAL A 60 -2.12 10.06 -0.67
N SER A 61 -2.85 9.74 -1.72
CA SER A 61 -3.98 10.55 -2.18
C SER A 61 -5.26 9.88 -1.70
N LEU A 62 -5.99 10.55 -0.79
CA LEU A 62 -7.29 10.10 -0.34
C LEU A 62 -8.13 11.32 0.03
N THR A 63 -9.14 11.61 -0.80
CA THR A 63 -10.14 12.63 -0.50
C THR A 63 -11.46 11.97 -0.20
N ILE A 64 -12.08 12.37 0.90
CA ILE A 64 -13.43 11.95 1.32
C ILE A 64 -14.38 13.10 0.96
N ASP A 65 -15.31 12.87 0.04
CA ASP A 65 -16.33 13.83 -0.37
C ASP A 65 -17.73 13.34 0.00
N PRO A 66 -18.23 13.69 1.19
CA PRO A 66 -19.53 13.23 1.67
C PRO A 66 -20.70 13.90 0.94
N TYR A 67 -20.45 14.93 0.12
CA TYR A 67 -21.48 15.68 -0.57
C TYR A 67 -21.79 15.14 -1.97
N LYS A 68 -20.99 14.23 -2.50
CA LYS A 68 -21.27 13.50 -3.73
C LYS A 68 -22.27 12.38 -3.47
N ILE A 69 -23.54 12.74 -3.37
CA ILE A 69 -24.63 11.81 -3.11
C ILE A 69 -25.00 11.10 -4.41
N ASN A 70 -25.06 9.77 -4.38
CA ASN A 70 -25.41 8.89 -5.51
C ASN A 70 -24.44 8.94 -6.71
N GLU A 71 -23.24 9.49 -6.53
CA GLU A 71 -22.20 9.49 -7.54
C GLU A 71 -21.03 8.57 -7.14
N LYS A 72 -20.38 8.02 -8.16
CA LYS A 72 -19.05 7.44 -7.96
C LYS A 72 -18.09 8.56 -7.59
N GLY A 73 -17.21 8.33 -6.62
CA GLY A 73 -16.19 9.31 -6.25
C GLY A 73 -16.41 10.02 -4.93
N GLN A 74 -17.18 9.45 -4.01
CA GLN A 74 -17.18 9.88 -2.60
C GLN A 74 -15.81 9.63 -1.94
N ILE A 75 -15.08 8.61 -2.41
CA ILE A 75 -13.68 8.39 -2.12
C ILE A 75 -12.93 8.65 -3.42
N VAL A 76 -12.07 9.66 -3.41
CA VAL A 76 -11.23 10.02 -4.56
C VAL A 76 -9.78 9.75 -4.18
N SER A 77 -9.14 8.93 -4.97
CA SER A 77 -7.74 8.57 -4.82
C SER A 77 -7.12 8.42 -6.20
N GLU A 78 -5.93 8.95 -6.37
CA GLU A 78 -5.12 8.73 -7.56
C GLU A 78 -4.35 7.41 -7.42
N ASP A 79 -4.06 6.78 -8.55
CA ASP A 79 -3.19 5.62 -8.58
C ASP A 79 -1.77 6.02 -8.17
N LYS A 80 -1.19 5.26 -7.26
CA LYS A 80 0.18 5.40 -6.82
C LYS A 80 0.96 4.15 -7.19
N PHE A 81 2.11 4.33 -7.80
CA PHE A 81 2.85 3.24 -8.43
C PHE A 81 4.09 2.85 -7.61
N ILE A 82 4.26 1.55 -7.45
CA ILE A 82 5.45 0.92 -6.89
C ILE A 82 6.20 0.27 -8.05
N LYS A 83 7.50 0.50 -8.16
CA LYS A 83 8.34 -0.08 -9.21
C LYS A 83 9.39 -1.01 -8.62
N ASN A 84 9.47 -2.22 -9.16
CA ASN A 84 10.57 -3.12 -8.88
C ASN A 84 11.70 -2.92 -9.91
N GLU A 85 12.84 -2.46 -9.44
CA GLU A 85 14.06 -2.32 -10.23
C GLU A 85 15.14 -3.32 -9.80
N SER A 86 14.76 -4.28 -8.97
CA SER A 86 15.62 -5.36 -8.48
C SER A 86 15.98 -6.34 -9.60
N ASN A 87 17.07 -7.07 -9.43
CA ASN A 87 17.44 -8.17 -10.32
C ASN A 87 16.71 -9.50 -9.97
N VAL A 88 15.78 -9.46 -9.00
CA VAL A 88 14.95 -10.60 -8.58
C VAL A 88 13.49 -10.17 -8.48
N PRO A 89 12.52 -11.09 -8.62
CA PRO A 89 11.14 -10.80 -8.32
C PRO A 89 10.96 -10.43 -6.85
N VAL A 90 9.98 -9.55 -6.57
CA VAL A 90 9.72 -9.05 -5.23
C VAL A 90 8.22 -9.16 -4.92
N SER A 91 7.91 -9.81 -3.81
CA SER A 91 6.56 -9.80 -3.25
C SER A 91 6.34 -8.55 -2.42
N VAL A 92 5.23 -7.86 -2.68
CA VAL A 92 4.83 -6.64 -1.99
C VAL A 92 3.75 -6.97 -0.97
N GLY A 93 3.99 -6.58 0.28
CA GLY A 93 2.99 -6.54 1.32
C GLY A 93 2.68 -5.09 1.69
N MET A 94 1.53 -4.87 2.30
CA MET A 94 1.09 -3.54 2.72
C MET A 94 0.43 -3.60 4.11
N GLY A 95 0.75 -2.61 4.95
CA GLY A 95 0.04 -2.28 6.17
C GLY A 95 -0.73 -0.97 5.97
N LEU A 96 -1.89 -0.86 6.59
CA LEU A 96 -2.77 0.30 6.43
C LEU A 96 -3.47 0.63 7.73
N TYR A 97 -3.43 1.90 8.13
CA TYR A 97 -4.21 2.39 9.26
C TYR A 97 -4.52 3.87 9.15
N ALA A 98 -5.53 4.29 9.88
CA ALA A 98 -5.87 5.69 10.05
C ALA A 98 -5.84 6.10 11.51
N THR A 99 -5.57 7.38 11.75
CA THR A 99 -5.75 8.04 13.04
C THR A 99 -6.61 9.28 12.85
N LYS A 100 -7.34 9.68 13.89
CA LYS A 100 -8.05 10.96 13.90
C LYS A 100 -7.02 12.07 13.99
N LYS A 101 -7.15 13.09 13.15
CA LYS A 101 -6.23 14.25 13.17
C LYS A 101 -6.51 15.16 14.35
N THR A 102 -7.76 15.21 14.80
CA THR A 102 -8.21 16.01 15.96
C THR A 102 -9.11 15.18 16.85
N ASP A 103 -9.22 15.53 18.13
CA ASP A 103 -10.14 14.89 19.07
C ASP A 103 -11.62 15.14 18.71
N GLU A 104 -11.90 16.20 17.96
CA GLU A 104 -13.24 16.56 17.48
C GLU A 104 -13.68 15.75 16.26
N CYS A 105 -12.78 15.00 15.63
CA CYS A 105 -13.13 14.11 14.52
C CYS A 105 -13.99 12.95 15.02
N ASP A 106 -15.22 12.84 14.53
CA ASP A 106 -16.17 11.80 14.91
C ASP A 106 -16.45 10.79 13.78
N ILE A 107 -15.60 10.74 12.76
CA ILE A 107 -15.66 9.73 11.72
C ILE A 107 -15.59 8.33 12.33
N THR A 108 -16.44 7.44 11.84
CA THR A 108 -16.40 6.01 12.11
C THR A 108 -15.89 5.28 10.87
N LEU A 109 -14.81 4.52 10.98
CA LEU A 109 -14.33 3.66 9.89
C LEU A 109 -15.04 2.32 9.91
N ALA A 110 -15.70 1.99 8.80
CA ALA A 110 -16.33 0.71 8.59
C ALA A 110 -15.34 -0.25 7.92
N THR A 111 -15.32 -1.51 8.36
CA THR A 111 -14.48 -2.57 7.78
C THR A 111 -15.20 -3.40 6.71
N ALA A 112 -16.45 -3.05 6.42
CA ALA A 112 -17.28 -3.65 5.39
C ALA A 112 -18.08 -2.56 4.67
N ALA A 113 -18.60 -2.89 3.49
CA ALA A 113 -19.41 -1.98 2.69
C ALA A 113 -20.58 -1.40 3.51
N LEU A 114 -20.84 -0.10 3.34
CA LEU A 114 -21.94 0.59 4.02
C LEU A 114 -23.28 0.06 3.52
N LYS A 115 -24.22 -0.06 4.44
CA LYS A 115 -25.60 -0.54 4.18
C LYS A 115 -26.58 0.59 3.86
N GLY A 116 -26.15 1.85 4.00
CA GLY A 116 -27.02 3.03 3.86
C GLY A 116 -27.96 3.27 5.05
N THR A 117 -27.79 2.52 6.13
CA THR A 117 -28.58 2.65 7.38
C THR A 117 -27.76 3.24 8.53
N GLU A 118 -26.53 3.60 8.28
CA GLU A 118 -25.62 4.16 9.28
C GLU A 118 -26.16 5.49 9.82
N THR A 119 -26.07 5.65 11.13
CA THR A 119 -26.52 6.88 11.83
C THR A 119 -25.37 7.80 12.21
N THR A 120 -24.13 7.35 11.99
CA THR A 120 -22.89 8.09 12.26
C THR A 120 -22.22 8.52 10.96
N LYS A 121 -21.23 9.40 11.05
CA LYS A 121 -20.34 9.76 9.92
C LYS A 121 -19.46 8.58 9.56
N SER A 122 -20.01 7.61 8.84
CA SER A 122 -19.31 6.39 8.51
C SER A 122 -18.60 6.50 7.17
N VAL A 123 -17.35 6.07 7.14
CA VAL A 123 -16.51 5.95 5.95
C VAL A 123 -16.11 4.49 5.81
N PHE A 124 -16.37 3.93 4.66
CA PHE A 124 -15.80 2.67 4.22
C PHE A 124 -14.79 2.97 3.12
N ALA A 125 -13.52 2.84 3.41
CA ALA A 125 -12.45 2.96 2.45
C ALA A 125 -11.59 1.69 2.47
N TYR A 126 -11.10 1.28 1.32
CA TYR A 126 -10.21 0.13 1.20
C TYR A 126 -9.13 0.41 0.18
N ALA A 127 -7.95 -0.15 0.41
CA ALA A 127 -6.89 -0.18 -0.58
C ALA A 127 -7.14 -1.32 -1.57
N ASP A 128 -6.92 -1.06 -2.85
CA ASP A 128 -6.92 -2.04 -3.93
C ASP A 128 -5.56 -2.01 -4.64
N VAL A 129 -4.86 -3.15 -4.64
CA VAL A 129 -3.51 -3.28 -5.21
C VAL A 129 -3.59 -4.17 -6.45
N VAL A 130 -3.14 -3.66 -7.58
CA VAL A 130 -3.19 -4.34 -8.88
C VAL A 130 -1.84 -4.25 -9.59
N SER A 131 -1.61 -5.08 -10.58
CA SER A 131 -0.47 -4.94 -11.48
C SER A 131 -0.67 -3.76 -12.45
N SER A 132 0.42 -3.16 -12.85
CA SER A 132 0.45 -2.18 -13.93
C SER A 132 1.64 -2.49 -14.86
N ASP A 133 1.41 -2.42 -16.15
CA ASP A 133 2.42 -2.75 -17.15
C ASP A 133 3.32 -1.54 -17.47
N ASP A 134 2.80 -0.33 -17.32
CA ASP A 134 3.44 0.92 -17.74
C ASP A 134 3.82 1.86 -16.58
N GLY A 135 3.32 1.59 -15.36
CA GLY A 135 3.51 2.48 -14.22
C GLY A 135 2.82 3.84 -14.36
N GLN A 136 1.83 3.94 -15.24
CA GLN A 136 1.08 5.17 -15.50
C GLN A 136 -0.44 4.96 -15.42
N SER A 137 -0.89 3.72 -15.66
CA SER A 137 -2.29 3.36 -15.64
C SER A 137 -2.51 2.04 -14.91
N ALA A 138 -3.68 1.91 -14.28
CA ALA A 138 -4.09 0.68 -13.62
C ALA A 138 -5.61 0.48 -13.74
N THR A 139 -6.03 -0.78 -13.75
CA THR A 139 -7.45 -1.12 -13.75
C THR A 139 -7.80 -1.78 -12.43
N HIS A 140 -8.58 -1.07 -11.62
CA HIS A 140 -9.07 -1.53 -10.34
C HIS A 140 -10.46 -2.16 -10.45
N SER A 141 -10.78 -3.09 -9.54
CA SER A 141 -12.04 -3.84 -9.61
C SER A 141 -13.28 -2.97 -9.38
N GLY A 142 -13.14 -1.88 -8.64
CA GLY A 142 -14.27 -1.02 -8.25
C GLY A 142 -15.22 -1.65 -7.22
N THR A 143 -14.95 -2.87 -6.78
CA THR A 143 -15.72 -3.62 -5.78
C THR A 143 -14.81 -4.23 -4.73
N PHE A 144 -15.22 -4.16 -3.48
CA PHE A 144 -14.46 -4.76 -2.37
C PHE A 144 -14.79 -6.25 -2.23
N ASP A 145 -13.75 -7.06 -2.22
CA ASP A 145 -13.82 -8.46 -1.83
C ASP A 145 -12.95 -8.69 -0.59
N SER A 146 -13.60 -8.98 0.53
CA SER A 146 -12.92 -9.25 1.81
C SER A 146 -12.00 -10.48 1.77
N LYS A 147 -12.18 -11.38 0.80
CA LYS A 147 -11.37 -12.58 0.58
C LYS A 147 -10.18 -12.30 -0.35
N SER A 148 -10.20 -11.20 -1.10
CA SER A 148 -9.11 -10.83 -1.97
C SER A 148 -7.82 -10.64 -1.16
N VAL A 149 -6.72 -11.18 -1.65
CA VAL A 149 -5.39 -10.96 -1.05
C VAL A 149 -4.88 -9.54 -1.32
N SER A 150 -5.34 -8.91 -2.39
CA SER A 150 -4.89 -7.59 -2.85
C SER A 150 -5.75 -6.43 -2.38
N GLN A 151 -6.81 -6.69 -1.60
CA GLN A 151 -7.68 -5.65 -1.06
C GLN A 151 -7.81 -5.75 0.46
N PHE A 152 -7.89 -4.63 1.15
CA PHE A 152 -8.24 -4.59 2.57
C PHE A 152 -8.75 -3.23 3.03
N ALA A 153 -9.68 -3.27 3.98
CA ALA A 153 -10.34 -2.08 4.47
C ALA A 153 -9.42 -1.24 5.37
N LEU A 154 -9.55 0.08 5.27
CA LEU A 154 -8.94 1.03 6.19
C LEU A 154 -9.60 0.91 7.56
N ALA A 155 -8.81 0.80 8.60
CA ALA A 155 -9.26 0.75 9.97
C ALA A 155 -8.43 1.69 10.86
N TYR A 156 -8.95 2.03 12.02
CA TYR A 156 -8.14 2.72 13.02
C TYR A 156 -7.02 1.83 13.52
N GLY A 157 -5.85 2.43 13.72
CA GLY A 157 -4.68 1.71 14.20
C GLY A 157 -3.55 2.64 14.61
N THR A 158 -2.42 2.05 14.95
CA THR A 158 -1.16 2.72 15.29
C THR A 158 0.00 2.07 14.54
N ALA A 159 1.18 2.64 14.65
CA ALA A 159 2.39 2.06 14.04
C ALA A 159 2.65 0.61 14.53
N GLU A 160 2.35 0.32 15.80
CA GLU A 160 2.57 -0.99 16.42
C GLU A 160 1.39 -1.95 16.19
N LYS A 161 0.19 -1.41 15.95
CA LYS A 161 -1.04 -2.19 15.83
C LYS A 161 -1.90 -1.70 14.68
N HIS A 162 -1.75 -2.34 13.54
CA HIS A 162 -2.54 -2.06 12.34
C HIS A 162 -2.75 -3.34 11.51
N THR A 163 -3.69 -3.26 10.58
CA THR A 163 -3.92 -4.36 9.63
C THR A 163 -2.79 -4.43 8.63
N THR A 164 -2.25 -5.63 8.41
CA THR A 164 -1.22 -5.91 7.42
C THR A 164 -1.65 -7.07 6.53
N LYS A 165 -1.28 -7.00 5.26
CA LYS A 165 -1.36 -8.12 4.31
C LYS A 165 0.01 -8.34 3.68
N ALA A 166 0.54 -9.54 3.82
CA ALA A 166 1.74 -9.97 3.12
C ALA A 166 1.37 -10.51 1.72
N ASN A 167 2.32 -10.49 0.81
CA ASN A 167 2.22 -11.14 -0.50
C ASN A 167 0.96 -10.71 -1.30
N MET A 168 0.64 -9.43 -1.29
CA MET A 168 -0.52 -8.90 -2.02
C MET A 168 -0.33 -9.02 -3.53
N ILE A 169 0.89 -8.81 -4.00
CA ILE A 169 1.28 -8.92 -5.40
C ILE A 169 2.76 -9.26 -5.49
N THR A 170 3.16 -10.00 -6.53
CA THR A 170 4.56 -10.24 -6.87
C THR A 170 4.91 -9.48 -8.13
N LEU A 171 5.91 -8.62 -8.04
CA LEU A 171 6.45 -7.87 -9.16
C LEU A 171 7.60 -8.65 -9.79
N ALA A 172 7.60 -8.78 -11.10
CA ALA A 172 8.71 -9.36 -11.86
C ALA A 172 10.00 -8.56 -11.63
N LYS A 173 11.14 -9.17 -11.92
CA LYS A 173 12.43 -8.46 -11.85
C LYS A 173 12.47 -7.29 -12.83
N GLY A 174 13.23 -6.26 -12.52
CA GLY A 174 13.23 -4.97 -13.24
C GLY A 174 13.63 -5.02 -14.73
N SER A 175 14.13 -6.17 -15.21
CA SER A 175 14.43 -6.40 -16.65
C SER A 175 13.26 -7.03 -17.42
N GLU A 176 12.15 -7.33 -16.80
CA GLU A 176 10.97 -7.99 -17.36
C GLU A 176 9.76 -7.05 -17.38
N ASN A 177 8.72 -7.43 -18.12
CA ASN A 177 7.44 -6.73 -18.09
C ASN A 177 6.75 -6.90 -16.72
N ALA A 178 5.77 -6.05 -16.44
CA ALA A 178 5.01 -6.07 -15.19
C ALA A 178 5.85 -5.86 -13.93
N THR A 179 6.75 -4.89 -13.98
CA THR A 179 7.60 -4.49 -12.85
C THR A 179 6.90 -3.50 -11.91
N TYR A 180 5.66 -3.14 -12.19
CA TYR A 180 4.91 -2.15 -11.42
C TYR A 180 3.71 -2.77 -10.70
N ALA A 181 3.43 -2.25 -9.51
CA ALA A 181 2.12 -2.34 -8.88
C ALA A 181 1.53 -0.95 -8.75
N ALA A 182 0.22 -0.85 -8.88
CA ALA A 182 -0.53 0.33 -8.56
C ALA A 182 -1.41 0.07 -7.35
N TYR A 183 -1.61 1.09 -6.51
CA TYR A 183 -2.65 1.06 -5.49
C TYR A 183 -3.40 2.37 -5.45
N ASN A 184 -4.67 2.30 -5.14
CA ASN A 184 -5.51 3.44 -4.81
C ASN A 184 -6.46 3.08 -3.67
N PHE A 185 -7.23 4.08 -3.23
CA PHE A 185 -8.31 3.90 -2.27
C PHE A 185 -9.65 4.02 -2.98
N GLN A 186 -10.55 3.14 -2.62
CA GLN A 186 -11.92 3.11 -3.09
C GLN A 186 -12.86 2.97 -1.90
N GLY A 187 -14.15 3.19 -2.10
CA GLY A 187 -15.12 3.01 -1.05
C GLY A 187 -16.32 3.95 -1.16
N ALA A 188 -16.96 4.17 -0.01
CA ALA A 188 -18.15 4.98 0.10
C ALA A 188 -18.20 5.71 1.45
N VAL A 189 -19.02 6.75 1.49
CA VAL A 189 -19.29 7.55 2.70
C VAL A 189 -20.79 7.53 2.96
N THR A 190 -21.21 7.56 4.20
CA THR A 190 -22.63 7.69 4.51
C THR A 190 -23.16 9.05 4.07
N THR A 191 -24.20 9.03 3.24
CA THR A 191 -24.85 10.22 2.71
C THR A 191 -25.90 10.79 3.67
N LYS A 192 -26.40 9.99 4.60
CA LYS A 192 -27.45 10.37 5.53
C LYS A 192 -27.03 11.52 6.45
N ASN A 193 -25.76 11.61 6.80
CA ASN A 193 -25.18 12.63 7.66
C ASN A 193 -24.30 13.64 6.90
N ALA A 194 -24.44 13.74 5.58
CA ALA A 194 -23.58 14.61 4.77
C ALA A 194 -23.56 16.07 5.26
N LYS A 195 -24.70 16.59 5.71
CA LYS A 195 -24.81 17.96 6.23
C LYS A 195 -24.14 18.18 7.60
N ALA A 196 -23.79 17.10 8.31
CA ALA A 196 -23.14 17.17 9.60
C ALA A 196 -21.61 17.11 9.53
N TRP A 197 -21.06 16.96 8.31
CA TRP A 197 -19.60 16.92 8.13
C TRP A 197 -19.02 18.34 8.30
N THR A 198 -17.84 18.40 8.89
CA THR A 198 -17.11 19.64 9.20
C THR A 198 -15.65 19.53 8.75
N ASP A 199 -14.94 20.65 8.75
CA ASP A 199 -13.50 20.73 8.48
C ASP A 199 -12.63 20.02 9.54
N LYS A 200 -13.24 19.60 10.66
CA LYS A 200 -12.60 18.84 11.73
C LYS A 200 -12.65 17.32 11.50
N ASP A 201 -13.49 16.88 10.58
CA ASP A 201 -13.64 15.47 10.20
C ASP A 201 -12.49 15.05 9.27
N VAL A 202 -11.29 15.01 9.83
CA VAL A 202 -10.05 14.71 9.10
C VAL A 202 -9.36 13.51 9.69
N LEU A 203 -8.96 12.60 8.82
CA LEU A 203 -8.15 11.42 9.15
C LEU A 203 -6.72 11.62 8.64
N THR A 204 -5.77 11.07 9.38
CA THR A 204 -4.42 10.81 8.88
C THR A 204 -4.35 9.34 8.48
N VAL A 205 -4.00 9.07 7.23
CA VAL A 205 -3.86 7.69 6.71
C VAL A 205 -2.39 7.38 6.55
N THR A 206 -1.99 6.23 7.06
CA THR A 206 -0.61 5.73 6.95
C THR A 206 -0.60 4.41 6.19
N VAL A 207 0.28 4.33 5.22
CA VAL A 207 0.57 3.13 4.44
C VAL A 207 1.99 2.67 4.76
N VAL A 208 2.15 1.39 5.04
CA VAL A 208 3.45 0.74 5.33
C VAL A 208 3.68 -0.35 4.30
N PHE A 209 4.77 -0.29 3.55
CA PHE A 209 5.11 -1.32 2.58
C PHE A 209 6.11 -2.32 3.16
N THR A 210 5.96 -3.58 2.77
CA THR A 210 6.91 -4.65 3.04
C THR A 210 7.30 -5.31 1.73
N PHE A 211 8.60 -5.48 1.51
CA PHE A 211 9.13 -6.09 0.31
C PHE A 211 9.92 -7.35 0.65
N THR A 212 9.59 -8.45 -0.01
CA THR A 212 10.24 -9.75 0.23
C THR A 212 10.76 -10.28 -1.11
N PRO A 213 12.08 -10.52 -1.25
CA PRO A 213 12.62 -11.15 -2.45
C PRO A 213 12.00 -12.54 -2.65
N VAL A 214 11.62 -12.85 -3.87
CA VAL A 214 11.18 -14.18 -4.29
C VAL A 214 12.38 -14.85 -4.97
N LEU A 215 13.07 -15.70 -4.22
CA LEU A 215 14.20 -16.45 -4.73
C LEU A 215 13.68 -17.79 -5.30
N ALA A 216 14.22 -18.20 -6.44
CA ALA A 216 13.93 -19.54 -6.93
C ALA A 216 14.55 -20.59 -5.99
N ASP A 217 13.76 -21.60 -5.65
CA ASP A 217 14.20 -22.77 -4.89
C ASP A 217 15.14 -23.66 -5.74
#